data_250f42c6e17b30d2bf992ff6807582bd
#
_entry.id   250f42c6e17b30d2bf992ff6807582bd
#
_cell.length_a   1.000
_cell.length_b   1.000
_cell.length_c   1.000
_cell.angle_alpha   90.00
_cell.angle_beta   90.00
_cell.angle_gamma   90.00
#
_symmetry.space_group_name_H-M   'P 1'
#
loop_
_entity.id
_entity.type
_entity.pdbx_description
1 polymer ?
#
loop_
_entity_poly.entity_id
_entity_poly.type
_entity_poly.pdbx_seq_one_letter_code
_entity_poly.pdbx_strand_id
1 'polypeptide(L)'
;ALFNVDFRDNSDGYAVGGGGTILRTENGGLTWEKVNNSYPETLKRVDFADDKNGWIVGYGGSILRSGDKGRTWVRQSSNTSARIYGLFMSKKYGWAVGEKGLVLKYEK
;
A
#
# COMPACT_ATOMS: atom_id res chain seq x y z
N ALA A 1 9.82 8.49 8.46
CA ALA A 1 9.93 7.11 8.98
C ALA A 1 9.24 6.15 8.04
N LEU A 2 9.81 4.96 7.86
CA LEU A 2 9.20 3.88 7.10
C LEU A 2 8.52 2.92 8.06
N PHE A 3 7.35 2.41 7.70
CA PHE A 3 6.52 1.59 8.58
C PHE A 3 6.29 0.18 8.11
N ASN A 4 6.43 -0.07 6.81
CA ASN A 4 6.16 -1.40 6.28
C ASN A 4 6.89 -1.63 4.96
N VAL A 5 7.25 -2.88 4.71
CA VAL A 5 7.89 -3.28 3.47
C VAL A 5 7.28 -4.60 3.01
N ASP A 6 7.12 -4.76 1.71
CA ASP A 6 6.67 -6.01 1.10
C ASP A 6 7.39 -6.25 -0.21
N PHE A 7 7.84 -7.46 -0.42
CA PHE A 7 8.48 -7.87 -1.66
C PHE A 7 7.51 -8.71 -2.48
N ARG A 8 7.34 -8.33 -3.73
CA ARG A 8 6.52 -9.03 -4.70
C ARG A 8 7.21 -10.32 -5.17
N ASP A 9 8.54 -10.28 -5.23
CA ASP A 9 9.42 -11.41 -5.52
C ASP A 9 10.80 -11.14 -4.93
N ASN A 10 11.83 -11.87 -5.33
CA ASN A 10 13.18 -11.70 -4.77
C ASN A 10 13.84 -10.37 -5.12
N SER A 11 13.38 -9.70 -6.17
CA SER A 11 13.99 -8.45 -6.63
C SER A 11 13.12 -7.22 -6.43
N ASP A 12 11.81 -7.34 -6.58
CA ASP A 12 10.92 -6.18 -6.53
C ASP A 12 10.25 -6.04 -5.18
N GLY A 13 10.49 -4.92 -4.51
CA GLY A 13 9.92 -4.63 -3.20
C GLY A 13 9.48 -3.18 -3.07
N TYR A 14 8.66 -2.91 -2.06
CA TYR A 14 8.05 -1.63 -1.81
C TYR A 14 8.09 -1.32 -0.32
N ALA A 15 8.39 -0.07 0.02
CA ALA A 15 8.36 0.40 1.39
C ALA A 15 7.52 1.66 1.47
N VAL A 16 6.74 1.78 2.52
CA VAL A 16 5.83 2.92 2.71
C VAL A 16 6.05 3.56 4.08
N GLY A 17 5.73 4.84 4.18
CA GLY A 17 5.95 5.56 5.42
C GLY A 17 5.29 6.92 5.49
N GLY A 18 5.80 7.76 6.36
CA GLY A 18 5.25 9.07 6.66
C GLY A 18 5.32 10.03 5.48
N GLY A 19 4.36 10.96 5.44
CA GLY A 19 4.32 11.97 4.40
C GLY A 19 4.03 11.44 3.01
N GLY A 20 3.35 10.29 2.91
CA GLY A 20 3.04 9.69 1.62
C GLY A 20 4.24 9.04 0.93
N THR A 21 5.25 8.66 1.70
CA THR A 21 6.47 8.07 1.13
C THR A 21 6.21 6.67 0.58
N ILE A 22 6.57 6.47 -0.69
CA ILE A 22 6.58 5.16 -1.34
C ILE A 22 7.96 4.99 -1.97
N LEU A 23 8.67 3.95 -1.58
CA LEU A 23 9.97 3.58 -2.17
C LEU A 23 9.83 2.25 -2.88
N ARG A 24 10.56 2.10 -3.98
CA ARG A 24 10.56 0.87 -4.77
C ARG A 24 11.99 0.42 -5.03
N THR A 25 12.23 -0.88 -4.93
CA THR A 25 13.48 -1.49 -5.35
C THR A 25 13.21 -2.51 -6.45
N GLU A 26 14.14 -2.63 -7.38
CA GLU A 26 14.11 -3.65 -8.43
C GLU A 26 15.29 -4.61 -8.33
N ASN A 27 16.12 -4.46 -7.31
CA ASN A 27 17.35 -5.24 -7.16
C ASN A 27 17.52 -5.84 -5.76
N GLY A 28 16.41 -6.28 -5.18
CA GLY A 28 16.45 -6.98 -3.90
C GLY A 28 16.77 -6.11 -2.70
N GLY A 29 16.56 -4.79 -2.83
CA GLY A 29 16.81 -3.87 -1.73
C GLY A 29 18.20 -3.24 -1.75
N LEU A 30 19.00 -3.48 -2.77
CA LEU A 30 20.32 -2.85 -2.86
C LEU A 30 20.22 -1.35 -3.07
N THR A 31 19.29 -0.92 -3.93
CA THR A 31 18.97 0.50 -4.11
C THR A 31 17.46 0.69 -4.11
N TRP A 32 17.01 1.87 -3.65
CA TRP A 32 15.60 2.22 -3.57
C TRP A 32 15.36 3.54 -4.26
N GLU A 33 14.27 3.62 -5.02
CA GLU A 33 13.85 4.84 -5.69
C GLU A 33 12.51 5.31 -5.15
N LYS A 34 12.34 6.62 -5.06
CA LYS A 34 11.07 7.20 -4.63
C LYS A 34 10.06 7.12 -5.75
N VAL A 35 8.88 6.59 -5.44
CA VAL A 35 7.73 6.61 -6.35
C VAL A 35 6.96 7.89 -6.09
N ASN A 36 6.86 8.75 -7.10
CA ASN A 36 6.17 10.03 -6.96
C ASN A 36 4.66 9.82 -6.86
N ASN A 37 4.06 10.49 -5.89
CA ASN A 37 2.62 10.54 -5.75
C ASN A 37 2.25 11.87 -5.10
N SER A 38 0.96 12.23 -5.18
CA SER A 38 0.47 13.51 -4.65
C SER A 38 -0.28 13.35 -3.34
N TYR A 39 -0.18 12.20 -2.69
CA TYR A 39 -0.95 11.89 -1.47
C TYR A 39 -0.07 12.14 -0.25
N PRO A 40 -0.44 13.10 0.63
CA PRO A 40 0.44 13.51 1.73
C PRO A 40 0.29 12.72 3.01
N GLU A 41 -0.74 11.87 3.12
CA GLU A 41 -1.01 11.13 4.34
C GLU A 41 0.04 10.05 4.61
N THR A 42 0.24 9.75 5.89
CA THR A 42 1.10 8.65 6.31
C THR A 42 0.57 7.31 5.80
N LEU A 43 1.41 6.53 5.17
CA LEU A 43 1.09 5.21 4.65
C LEU A 43 1.64 4.15 5.59
N LYS A 44 0.83 3.16 5.95
CA LYS A 44 1.16 2.22 7.04
C LYS A 44 1.44 0.80 6.57
N ARG A 45 0.79 0.34 5.49
CA ARG A 45 0.96 -1.04 5.02
C ARG A 45 0.91 -1.08 3.51
N VAL A 46 1.69 -1.97 2.94
CA VAL A 46 1.67 -2.31 1.52
C VAL A 46 1.58 -3.83 1.39
N ASP A 47 0.73 -4.31 0.49
CA ASP A 47 0.57 -5.74 0.24
C ASP A 47 0.20 -5.96 -1.22
N PHE A 48 0.81 -6.95 -1.85
CA PHE A 48 0.51 -7.32 -3.22
C PHE A 48 -0.32 -8.60 -3.24
N ALA A 49 -1.45 -8.54 -3.94
CA ALA A 49 -2.33 -9.70 -4.12
C ALA A 49 -1.78 -10.68 -5.16
N ASP A 50 -1.05 -10.15 -6.15
CA ASP A 50 -0.43 -10.93 -7.22
C ASP A 50 0.73 -10.11 -7.80
N ASP A 51 1.29 -10.55 -8.94
CA ASP A 51 2.42 -9.89 -9.60
C ASP A 51 2.18 -8.42 -9.91
N LYS A 52 0.95 -8.05 -10.24
CA LYS A 52 0.64 -6.71 -10.77
C LYS A 52 -0.13 -5.85 -9.80
N ASN A 53 -0.98 -6.45 -8.97
CA ASN A 53 -1.96 -5.72 -8.18
C ASN A 53 -1.52 -5.57 -6.74
N GLY A 54 -1.29 -4.34 -6.34
CA GLY A 54 -0.86 -3.99 -5.00
C GLY A 54 -1.78 -2.96 -4.37
N TRP A 55 -1.74 -2.91 -3.05
CA TRP A 55 -2.55 -2.01 -2.26
C TRP A 55 -1.73 -1.39 -1.15
N ILE A 56 -1.99 -0.13 -0.86
CA ILE A 56 -1.38 0.59 0.25
C ILE A 56 -2.51 1.22 1.05
N VAL A 57 -2.42 1.14 2.37
CA VAL A 57 -3.38 1.78 3.26
C VAL A 57 -2.66 2.66 4.27
N GLY A 58 -3.37 3.66 4.79
CA GLY A 58 -2.78 4.59 5.74
C GLY A 58 -3.78 5.51 6.41
N TYR A 59 -3.27 6.62 6.90
CA TYR A 59 -4.05 7.58 7.65
C TYR A 59 -4.97 8.38 6.73
N GLY A 60 -5.99 9.00 7.32
CA GLY A 60 -6.97 9.77 6.55
C GLY A 60 -7.85 8.91 5.65
N GLY A 61 -8.00 7.63 5.95
CA GLY A 61 -8.75 6.70 5.11
C GLY A 61 -8.07 6.40 3.79
N SER A 62 -6.75 6.55 3.71
CA SER A 62 -6.01 6.35 2.46
C SER A 62 -6.00 4.90 2.04
N ILE A 63 -6.46 4.66 0.80
CA ILE A 63 -6.33 3.37 0.11
C ILE A 63 -5.80 3.69 -1.28
N LEU A 64 -4.62 3.20 -1.59
CA LEU A 64 -4.01 3.35 -2.90
C LEU A 64 -3.96 1.99 -3.58
N ARG A 65 -4.18 1.97 -4.88
CA ARG A 65 -4.11 0.75 -5.67
C ARG A 65 -3.18 0.91 -6.85
N SER A 66 -2.37 -0.11 -7.11
CA SER A 66 -1.56 -0.22 -8.32
C SER A 66 -1.99 -1.45 -9.10
N GLY A 67 -2.10 -1.31 -10.42
CA GLY A 67 -2.31 -2.42 -11.34
C GLY A 67 -1.12 -2.64 -12.27
N ASP A 68 -0.01 -1.96 -12.03
CA ASP A 68 1.15 -1.96 -12.91
C ASP A 68 2.46 -2.28 -12.15
N LYS A 69 2.40 -3.20 -11.22
CA LYS A 69 3.56 -3.67 -10.45
C LYS A 69 4.11 -2.59 -9.49
N GLY A 70 3.24 -1.68 -9.04
CA GLY A 70 3.65 -0.65 -8.09
C GLY A 70 4.37 0.54 -8.71
N ARG A 71 4.35 0.67 -10.03
CA ARG A 71 4.95 1.83 -10.70
C ARG A 71 4.14 3.09 -10.53
N THR A 72 2.81 2.96 -10.57
CA THR A 72 1.89 4.06 -10.31
C THR A 72 0.81 3.62 -9.33
N TRP A 73 0.32 4.57 -8.54
CA TRP A 73 -0.68 4.33 -7.50
C TRP A 73 -1.83 5.32 -7.62
N VAL A 74 -3.05 4.83 -7.50
CA VAL A 74 -4.26 5.65 -7.60
C VAL A 74 -5.06 5.49 -6.31
N ARG A 75 -5.51 6.62 -5.74
CA ARG A 75 -6.30 6.60 -4.52
C ARG A 75 -7.71 6.10 -4.81
N GLN A 76 -8.17 5.17 -3.97
CA GLN A 76 -9.52 4.63 -4.00
C GLN A 76 -10.36 5.30 -2.92
N SER A 77 -11.67 5.41 -3.15
CA SER A 77 -12.58 5.92 -2.13
C SER A 77 -12.79 4.86 -1.05
N SER A 78 -12.61 5.25 0.20
CA SER A 78 -12.86 4.37 1.34
C SER A 78 -14.12 4.75 2.11
N ASN A 79 -14.68 5.92 1.84
CA ASN A 79 -15.83 6.49 2.56
C ASN A 79 -15.58 6.68 4.06
N THR A 80 -14.31 6.80 4.45
CA THR A 80 -13.93 7.04 5.84
C THR A 80 -12.68 7.90 5.88
N SER A 81 -12.48 8.63 6.97
CA SER A 81 -11.25 9.34 7.28
C SER A 81 -10.46 8.65 8.39
N ALA A 82 -10.90 7.49 8.85
CA ALA A 82 -10.24 6.75 9.91
C ALA A 82 -8.84 6.31 9.48
N ARG A 83 -7.95 6.14 10.44
CA ARG A 83 -6.62 5.58 10.19
C ARG A 83 -6.76 4.10 9.86
N ILE A 84 -6.21 3.69 8.72
CA ILE A 84 -6.17 2.30 8.30
C ILE A 84 -4.73 1.83 8.46
N TYR A 85 -4.51 0.78 9.24
CA TYR A 85 -3.16 0.35 9.57
C TYR A 85 -2.92 -1.15 9.48
N GLY A 86 -3.90 -1.92 9.05
CA GLY A 86 -3.74 -3.33 8.76
C GLY A 86 -4.27 -3.66 7.37
N LEU A 87 -3.60 -4.57 6.68
CA LEU A 87 -3.93 -4.90 5.31
C LEU A 87 -3.55 -6.35 5.01
N PHE A 88 -4.47 -7.09 4.42
CA PHE A 88 -4.20 -8.40 3.85
C PHE A 88 -4.92 -8.53 2.52
N MET A 89 -4.18 -8.84 1.46
CA MET A 89 -4.75 -8.95 0.12
C MET A 89 -4.41 -10.31 -0.49
N SER A 90 -5.38 -10.88 -1.20
CA SER A 90 -5.22 -12.06 -2.03
C SER A 90 -5.81 -11.77 -3.39
N LYS A 91 -5.73 -12.75 -4.30
CA LYS A 91 -6.21 -12.55 -5.68
C LYS A 91 -7.71 -12.28 -5.75
N LYS A 92 -8.48 -12.83 -4.83
CA LYS A 92 -9.95 -12.78 -4.89
C LYS A 92 -10.57 -11.85 -3.88
N TYR A 93 -9.90 -11.63 -2.75
CA TYR A 93 -10.46 -10.81 -1.67
C TYR A 93 -9.35 -10.19 -0.85
N GLY A 94 -9.71 -9.24 -0.03
CA GLY A 94 -8.78 -8.61 0.88
C GLY A 94 -9.51 -7.93 2.02
N TRP A 95 -8.73 -7.56 3.04
CA TRP A 95 -9.24 -6.93 4.24
C TRP A 95 -8.34 -5.78 4.62
N ALA A 96 -8.95 -4.67 5.03
CA ALA A 96 -8.25 -3.57 5.64
C ALA A 96 -8.89 -3.28 6.98
N VAL A 97 -8.08 -3.05 7.99
CA VAL A 97 -8.57 -2.78 9.35
C VAL A 97 -7.95 -1.49 9.86
N GLY A 98 -8.69 -0.82 10.72
CA GLY A 98 -8.26 0.47 11.22
C GLY A 98 -8.84 0.82 12.58
N GLU A 99 -8.73 2.09 12.94
CA GLU A 99 -9.17 2.58 14.23
C GLU A 99 -10.67 2.45 14.44
N LYS A 100 -11.09 2.36 15.69
CA LYS A 100 -12.50 2.28 16.11
C LYS A 100 -13.22 1.05 15.54
N GLY A 101 -12.48 -0.04 15.35
CA GLY A 101 -13.06 -1.29 14.88
C GLY A 101 -13.41 -1.30 13.40
N LEU A 102 -12.84 -0.39 12.62
CA LEU A 102 -13.08 -0.34 11.18
C LEU A 102 -12.59 -1.62 10.50
N VAL A 103 -13.45 -2.23 9.69
CA VAL A 103 -13.11 -3.37 8.84
C VAL A 103 -13.68 -3.11 7.45
N LEU A 104 -12.81 -3.13 6.45
CA LEU A 104 -13.20 -2.99 5.05
C LEU A 104 -12.86 -4.27 4.31
N LYS A 105 -13.76 -4.71 3.45
CA LYS A 105 -13.57 -5.91 2.64
C LYS A 105 -13.53 -5.55 1.17
N TYR A 106 -12.57 -6.12 0.46
CA TYR A 106 -12.49 -6.05 -0.99
C TYR A 106 -12.83 -7.42 -1.57
N GLU A 107 -13.71 -7.46 -2.58
CA GLU A 107 -14.02 -8.65 -3.36
C GLU A 107 -13.87 -8.32 -4.83
N LYS A 108 -13.19 -9.21 -5.54
CA LYS A 108 -13.03 -9.08 -6.98
C LYS A 108 -14.28 -9.51 -7.71
#